data_9ed96fb43479b2d5fda1223c8d17606f
#
_entry.id   9ed96fb43479b2d5fda1223c8d17606f
#
_cell.length_a   1.000
_cell.length_b   1.000
_cell.length_c   1.000
_cell.angle_alpha   90.00
_cell.angle_beta   90.00
_cell.angle_gamma   90.00
#
_symmetry.space_group_name_H-M   'P 1'
#
loop_
_entity.id
_entity.type
_entity.pdbx_description
1 polymer ?
#
loop_
_entity_poly.entity_id
_entity_poly.type
_entity_poly.pdbx_seq_one_letter_code
_entity_poly.pdbx_strand_id
1 'polypeptide(L)'
;MADCFADERYKTICKKYLQEEGNILEGISAQPRVFLRERDQEFFSKYIQDLRLDDLKGLDSATMDTEAKRHIQSNCAVLREKFKESFSGDDDLRKFSEMLLTRCFFVVVSTPNQESAFRVFSVMNSRGLDLLPTDIIKSKTIGHLPEDQQKTYTDRWEELEALTGRDGFNAVFTHTRMIFAKERPKKTLLEEFTEYVIQATQPAELIDQYIEPYAKAYVQLRDCTYISTHHADEINRLLYWLNKTDNNDWMPTAIKFLAIYKYDAAYVLWFIRKPERLASYLYVTGQDVNHRMNRYKWILVEMENRRDSSIAQPLVNIELTEWEQALFRKTLDGEIYTMTSKRRNYIVQRLDSFVGAGGVSYTDVVFTIEHVLPQHPQSGSEWWRLWSNEDQKYWLNRIANLVPLTRRHNSAAQNYDFSTKKGKYFTSKNGTSSYALTTQVLNAAEWTPEYVQKRQQELIEVFSKHWELDAGDTIRTDSNFKLAGRGASATGYPNDDNTFVVLKGSKISPDITSGLQPVYLTLREELIQKGVIQNTIFMENYPFNSVSAASSVVLGRASNGRTEWTRIDGRTIDHAVH
;
A
#
# COMPACT_ATOMS: atom_id res chain seq x y z
N MET A 1 -0.69 -2.79 -42.07
CA MET A 1 -0.02 -3.16 -43.32
C MET A 1 -0.93 -2.97 -44.55
N ALA A 2 -2.09 -3.63 -44.66
CA ALA A 2 -3.00 -3.42 -45.81
C ALA A 2 -3.28 -1.94 -46.10
N ASP A 3 -3.55 -1.14 -45.08
CA ASP A 3 -3.82 0.31 -45.18
C ASP A 3 -2.58 1.14 -45.62
N CYS A 4 -1.37 0.59 -45.58
CA CYS A 4 -0.14 1.29 -45.93
C CYS A 4 0.25 1.09 -47.41
N PHE A 5 -0.33 0.15 -48.14
CA PHE A 5 -0.09 0.02 -49.56
C PHE A 5 -0.78 1.14 -50.34
N ALA A 6 -0.11 1.67 -51.35
CA ALA A 6 -0.71 2.59 -52.29
C ALA A 6 -1.50 1.86 -53.39
N ASP A 7 -1.01 0.68 -53.84
CA ASP A 7 -1.67 -0.14 -54.86
C ASP A 7 -2.85 -0.95 -54.28
N GLU A 8 -4.03 -0.71 -54.81
CA GLU A 8 -5.28 -1.37 -54.41
C GLU A 8 -5.27 -2.91 -54.58
N ARG A 9 -4.44 -3.42 -55.50
CA ARG A 9 -4.27 -4.88 -55.68
C ARG A 9 -3.67 -5.53 -54.45
N TYR A 10 -2.62 -4.89 -53.86
CA TYR A 10 -2.01 -5.40 -52.63
C TYR A 10 -2.94 -5.27 -51.43
N LYS A 11 -3.69 -4.20 -51.34
CA LYS A 11 -4.72 -4.04 -50.29
C LYS A 11 -5.75 -5.17 -50.36
N THR A 12 -6.23 -5.47 -51.56
CA THR A 12 -7.23 -6.53 -51.78
C THR A 12 -6.67 -7.90 -51.38
N ILE A 13 -5.42 -8.20 -51.76
CA ILE A 13 -4.75 -9.46 -51.37
C ILE A 13 -4.61 -9.54 -49.85
N CYS A 14 -4.16 -8.46 -49.17
CA CYS A 14 -4.04 -8.43 -47.73
C CYS A 14 -5.37 -8.65 -47.00
N LYS A 15 -6.48 -8.09 -47.53
CA LYS A 15 -7.82 -8.31 -46.96
C LYS A 15 -8.23 -9.77 -46.95
N LYS A 16 -7.85 -10.58 -47.96
CA LYS A 16 -8.12 -12.02 -48.01
C LYS A 16 -7.47 -12.79 -46.88
N TYR A 17 -6.38 -12.31 -46.30
CA TYR A 17 -5.76 -12.90 -45.10
C TYR A 17 -6.47 -12.54 -43.79
N LEU A 18 -7.38 -11.57 -43.79
CA LEU A 18 -8.18 -11.22 -42.61
C LEU A 18 -9.43 -12.10 -42.46
N GLN A 19 -9.92 -12.63 -43.57
CA GLN A 19 -11.18 -13.39 -43.61
C GLN A 19 -10.99 -14.76 -44.33
N GLU A 20 -11.74 -15.72 -43.91
CA GLU A 20 -11.93 -16.96 -44.68
C GLU A 20 -12.99 -16.70 -45.77
N GLU A 21 -12.68 -17.06 -46.99
CA GLU A 21 -13.62 -16.93 -48.10
C GLU A 21 -14.79 -17.90 -47.85
N GLY A 22 -16.01 -17.40 -47.77
CA GLY A 22 -17.21 -18.24 -47.74
C GLY A 22 -17.42 -19.00 -49.06
N ASN A 23 -18.14 -20.08 -49.00
CA ASN A 23 -18.60 -20.80 -50.18
C ASN A 23 -20.13 -20.71 -50.25
N ILE A 24 -20.63 -19.86 -51.14
CA ILE A 24 -22.08 -19.64 -51.30
C ILE A 24 -22.78 -20.91 -51.74
N LEU A 25 -22.10 -21.80 -52.51
CA LEU A 25 -22.68 -23.06 -52.98
C LEU A 25 -22.83 -24.09 -51.85
N GLU A 26 -22.04 -23.96 -50.82
CA GLU A 26 -22.08 -24.81 -49.62
C GLU A 26 -22.81 -24.14 -48.44
N GLY A 27 -23.35 -22.95 -48.66
CA GLY A 27 -24.01 -22.17 -47.59
C GLY A 27 -23.08 -21.63 -46.50
N ILE A 28 -21.77 -21.59 -46.78
CA ILE A 28 -20.73 -21.13 -45.83
C ILE A 28 -20.54 -19.64 -46.04
N SER A 29 -20.84 -18.84 -45.02
CA SER A 29 -20.58 -17.42 -45.01
C SER A 29 -19.08 -17.11 -44.76
N ALA A 30 -18.59 -16.02 -45.38
CA ALA A 30 -17.25 -15.52 -45.07
C ALA A 30 -17.14 -15.16 -43.55
N GLN A 31 -16.05 -15.63 -42.95
CA GLN A 31 -15.85 -15.38 -41.50
C GLN A 31 -14.47 -14.75 -41.24
N PRO A 32 -14.34 -13.88 -40.25
CA PRO A 32 -13.05 -13.37 -39.81
C PRO A 32 -12.16 -14.54 -39.34
N ARG A 33 -10.85 -14.45 -39.58
CA ARG A 33 -9.88 -15.44 -39.09
C ARG A 33 -9.48 -15.25 -37.62
N VAL A 34 -9.75 -14.09 -37.07
CA VAL A 34 -9.45 -13.74 -35.68
C VAL A 34 -10.72 -13.28 -34.99
N PHE A 35 -11.04 -13.94 -33.91
CA PHE A 35 -12.13 -13.58 -33.02
C PHE A 35 -11.57 -13.15 -31.68
N LEU A 36 -12.09 -12.04 -31.18
CA LEU A 36 -11.88 -11.64 -29.81
C LEU A 36 -13.02 -12.16 -28.92
N ARG A 37 -12.92 -11.93 -27.62
CA ARG A 37 -14.04 -12.16 -26.71
C ARG A 37 -15.26 -11.33 -27.14
N GLU A 38 -16.46 -11.83 -26.88
CA GLU A 38 -17.73 -11.30 -27.38
C GLU A 38 -17.87 -9.79 -27.15
N ARG A 39 -17.46 -9.31 -25.96
CA ARG A 39 -17.51 -7.89 -25.56
C ARG A 39 -16.68 -6.96 -26.46
N ASP A 40 -15.55 -7.41 -26.96
CA ASP A 40 -14.63 -6.60 -27.77
C ASP A 40 -14.76 -6.89 -29.27
N GLN A 41 -15.47 -7.94 -29.65
CA GLN A 41 -15.56 -8.43 -31.03
C GLN A 41 -16.17 -7.40 -31.98
N GLU A 42 -17.29 -6.79 -31.60
CA GLU A 42 -17.95 -5.79 -32.45
C GLU A 42 -17.04 -4.59 -32.75
N PHE A 43 -16.37 -4.10 -31.70
CA PHE A 43 -15.40 -3.00 -31.82
C PHE A 43 -14.22 -3.38 -32.72
N PHE A 44 -13.67 -4.58 -32.52
CA PHE A 44 -12.55 -5.07 -33.32
C PHE A 44 -12.95 -5.29 -34.79
N SER A 45 -14.10 -5.88 -35.06
CA SER A 45 -14.60 -6.07 -36.42
C SER A 45 -14.80 -4.72 -37.11
N LYS A 46 -15.52 -3.80 -36.48
CA LYS A 46 -15.86 -2.49 -37.05
C LYS A 46 -14.63 -1.65 -37.42
N TYR A 47 -13.60 -1.64 -36.56
CA TYR A 47 -12.48 -0.72 -36.75
C TYR A 47 -11.24 -1.40 -37.34
N ILE A 48 -10.94 -2.64 -36.99
CA ILE A 48 -9.71 -3.33 -37.41
C ILE A 48 -9.98 -4.22 -38.62
N GLN A 49 -10.98 -5.10 -38.57
CA GLN A 49 -11.23 -6.05 -39.67
C GLN A 49 -11.82 -5.34 -40.90
N ASP A 50 -12.66 -4.34 -40.71
CA ASP A 50 -13.20 -3.49 -41.78
C ASP A 50 -12.24 -2.39 -42.22
N LEU A 51 -11.03 -2.32 -41.62
CA LEU A 51 -9.98 -1.34 -41.95
C LEU A 51 -10.40 0.14 -41.77
N ARG A 52 -11.30 0.44 -40.83
CA ARG A 52 -11.70 1.81 -40.49
C ARG A 52 -10.74 2.47 -39.49
N LEU A 53 -9.44 2.45 -39.86
CA LEU A 53 -8.38 2.82 -38.93
C LEU A 53 -8.30 4.35 -38.67
N ASP A 54 -8.76 5.16 -39.60
CA ASP A 54 -8.83 6.62 -39.41
C ASP A 54 -9.98 7.00 -38.46
N ASP A 55 -11.12 6.31 -38.57
CA ASP A 55 -12.24 6.48 -37.63
C ASP A 55 -11.81 6.07 -36.21
N LEU A 56 -11.08 4.96 -36.08
CA LEU A 56 -10.55 4.48 -34.81
C LEU A 56 -9.62 5.52 -34.15
N LYS A 57 -8.73 6.15 -34.94
CA LYS A 57 -7.82 7.19 -34.46
C LYS A 57 -8.57 8.42 -33.95
N GLY A 58 -9.71 8.75 -34.55
CA GLY A 58 -10.55 9.91 -34.17
C GLY A 58 -11.36 9.73 -32.90
N LEU A 59 -11.44 8.50 -32.33
CA LEU A 59 -12.20 8.25 -31.10
C LEU A 59 -11.48 8.82 -29.88
N ASP A 60 -12.26 9.35 -28.95
CA ASP A 60 -11.76 9.73 -27.63
C ASP A 60 -11.55 8.48 -26.76
N SER A 61 -10.30 8.19 -26.41
CA SER A 61 -9.93 7.04 -25.58
C SER A 61 -10.58 7.04 -24.19
N ALA A 62 -10.94 8.23 -23.67
CA ALA A 62 -11.59 8.36 -22.37
C ALA A 62 -13.03 7.82 -22.39
N THR A 63 -13.68 7.76 -23.55
CA THR A 63 -15.04 7.24 -23.69
C THR A 63 -15.10 5.72 -23.88
N MET A 64 -13.97 5.05 -23.99
CA MET A 64 -13.91 3.59 -24.18
C MET A 64 -14.12 2.85 -22.85
N ASP A 65 -15.07 1.94 -22.84
CA ASP A 65 -15.52 1.17 -21.68
C ASP A 65 -14.55 0.06 -21.24
N THR A 66 -13.60 -0.36 -22.13
CA THR A 66 -12.61 -1.39 -21.79
C THR A 66 -11.18 -0.95 -22.06
N GLU A 67 -10.26 -1.48 -21.25
CA GLU A 67 -8.82 -1.32 -21.48
C GLU A 67 -8.38 -1.94 -22.80
N ALA A 68 -8.98 -3.07 -23.20
CA ALA A 68 -8.72 -3.73 -24.47
C ALA A 68 -8.99 -2.81 -25.66
N LYS A 69 -10.12 -2.09 -25.66
CA LYS A 69 -10.45 -1.13 -26.74
C LYS A 69 -9.45 0.01 -26.82
N ARG A 70 -9.00 0.55 -25.65
CA ARG A 70 -7.95 1.57 -25.60
C ARG A 70 -6.61 1.04 -26.15
N HIS A 71 -6.24 -0.19 -25.79
CA HIS A 71 -5.03 -0.82 -26.32
C HIS A 71 -5.13 -1.11 -27.81
N ILE A 72 -6.27 -1.55 -28.32
CA ILE A 72 -6.49 -1.73 -29.77
C ILE A 72 -6.24 -0.42 -30.51
N GLN A 73 -6.80 0.69 -30.02
CA GLN A 73 -6.59 2.02 -30.62
C GLN A 73 -5.12 2.43 -30.59
N SER A 74 -4.49 2.37 -29.41
CA SER A 74 -3.11 2.80 -29.21
C SER A 74 -2.12 1.95 -30.01
N ASN A 75 -2.27 0.61 -29.97
CA ASN A 75 -1.42 -0.30 -30.73
C ASN A 75 -1.59 -0.13 -32.26
N CYS A 76 -2.81 0.09 -32.71
CA CYS A 76 -3.09 0.39 -34.12
C CYS A 76 -2.36 1.67 -34.55
N ALA A 77 -2.40 2.74 -33.74
CA ALA A 77 -1.71 3.99 -34.04
C ALA A 77 -0.18 3.81 -34.10
N VAL A 78 0.41 3.13 -33.09
CA VAL A 78 1.84 2.83 -33.02
C VAL A 78 2.31 1.98 -34.21
N LEU A 79 1.58 0.89 -34.50
CA LEU A 79 1.94 0.00 -35.64
C LEU A 79 1.86 0.76 -36.97
N ARG A 80 0.82 1.55 -37.16
CA ARG A 80 0.63 2.33 -38.40
C ARG A 80 1.76 3.37 -38.60
N GLU A 81 2.17 4.04 -37.53
CA GLU A 81 3.30 4.97 -37.56
C GLU A 81 4.61 4.23 -37.89
N LYS A 82 4.89 3.13 -37.21
CA LYS A 82 6.08 2.31 -37.46
C LYS A 82 6.14 1.77 -38.88
N PHE A 83 5.02 1.31 -39.44
CA PHE A 83 4.98 0.88 -40.83
C PHE A 83 5.31 2.03 -41.78
N LYS A 84 4.79 3.24 -41.58
CA LYS A 84 5.09 4.43 -42.40
C LYS A 84 6.54 4.87 -42.28
N GLU A 85 7.13 4.77 -41.08
CA GLU A 85 8.55 5.11 -40.87
C GLU A 85 9.50 4.08 -41.49
N SER A 86 9.14 2.79 -41.42
CA SER A 86 10.06 1.69 -41.80
C SER A 86 10.04 1.33 -43.26
N PHE A 87 8.99 1.68 -44.01
CA PHE A 87 8.81 1.29 -45.41
C PHE A 87 8.56 2.50 -46.28
N SER A 88 9.44 2.65 -47.30
CA SER A 88 9.41 3.80 -48.19
C SER A 88 8.43 3.68 -49.35
N GLY A 89 7.81 2.49 -49.56
CA GLY A 89 6.88 2.26 -50.65
C GLY A 89 6.40 0.81 -50.74
N ASP A 90 5.55 0.54 -51.73
CA ASP A 90 4.87 -0.74 -51.90
C ASP A 90 5.82 -1.93 -52.12
N ASP A 91 7.01 -1.74 -52.70
CA ASP A 91 7.95 -2.83 -52.91
C ASP A 91 8.56 -3.32 -51.58
N ASP A 92 8.90 -2.41 -50.68
CA ASP A 92 9.40 -2.77 -49.34
C ASP A 92 8.33 -3.43 -48.49
N LEU A 93 7.11 -2.92 -48.54
CA LEU A 93 5.94 -3.55 -47.90
C LEU A 93 5.65 -4.95 -48.47
N ARG A 94 5.81 -5.12 -49.79
CA ARG A 94 5.66 -6.41 -50.45
C ARG A 94 6.70 -7.43 -49.98
N LYS A 95 7.99 -7.03 -49.94
CA LYS A 95 9.07 -7.90 -49.43
C LYS A 95 8.85 -8.29 -47.97
N PHE A 96 8.43 -7.34 -47.15
CA PHE A 96 8.08 -7.62 -45.75
C PHE A 96 6.89 -8.59 -45.63
N SER A 97 5.86 -8.38 -46.45
CA SER A 97 4.68 -9.28 -46.49
C SER A 97 5.06 -10.71 -46.93
N GLU A 98 5.92 -10.81 -47.93
CA GLU A 98 6.48 -12.06 -48.41
C GLU A 98 7.25 -12.81 -47.30
N MET A 99 8.12 -12.08 -46.60
CA MET A 99 8.87 -12.62 -45.45
C MET A 99 7.92 -13.11 -44.35
N LEU A 100 6.92 -12.30 -44.00
CA LEU A 100 5.94 -12.67 -42.99
C LEU A 100 5.16 -13.95 -43.34
N LEU A 101 4.74 -14.09 -44.60
CA LEU A 101 3.92 -15.20 -45.06
C LEU A 101 4.72 -16.47 -45.34
N THR A 102 6.01 -16.34 -45.70
CA THR A 102 6.81 -17.50 -46.18
C THR A 102 7.91 -17.92 -45.19
N ARG A 103 8.34 -17.06 -44.27
CA ARG A 103 9.46 -17.32 -43.36
C ARG A 103 9.09 -17.26 -41.88
N CYS A 104 7.85 -16.90 -41.56
CA CYS A 104 7.38 -16.95 -40.19
C CYS A 104 6.60 -18.27 -39.97
N PHE A 105 6.95 -18.99 -38.92
CA PHE A 105 6.34 -20.25 -38.57
C PHE A 105 5.74 -20.17 -37.17
N PHE A 106 4.61 -20.80 -37.00
CA PHE A 106 3.99 -21.00 -35.68
C PHE A 106 4.26 -22.41 -35.19
N VAL A 107 4.60 -22.53 -33.93
CA VAL A 107 4.69 -23.83 -33.23
C VAL A 107 3.39 -24.02 -32.45
N VAL A 108 2.65 -25.08 -32.82
CA VAL A 108 1.44 -25.46 -32.09
C VAL A 108 1.81 -26.55 -31.09
N VAL A 109 1.63 -26.24 -29.79
CA VAL A 109 1.86 -27.19 -28.70
C VAL A 109 0.51 -27.64 -28.16
N SER A 110 0.20 -28.94 -28.33
CA SER A 110 -0.98 -29.56 -27.74
C SER A 110 -0.60 -30.25 -26.43
N THR A 111 -1.44 -30.11 -25.43
CA THR A 111 -1.26 -30.72 -24.12
C THR A 111 -2.49 -31.52 -23.72
N PRO A 112 -2.33 -32.62 -22.94
CA PRO A 112 -3.44 -33.50 -22.60
C PRO A 112 -4.46 -32.90 -21.64
N ASN A 113 -4.05 -31.87 -20.89
CA ASN A 113 -4.91 -31.16 -19.91
C ASN A 113 -4.51 -29.72 -19.77
N GLN A 114 -5.41 -28.94 -19.18
CA GLN A 114 -5.28 -27.50 -19.00
C GLN A 114 -4.10 -27.13 -18.09
N GLU A 115 -3.82 -27.90 -17.06
CA GLU A 115 -2.71 -27.64 -16.13
C GLU A 115 -1.35 -27.72 -16.84
N SER A 116 -1.19 -28.74 -17.70
CA SER A 116 0.00 -28.87 -18.55
C SER A 116 0.10 -27.74 -19.58
N ALA A 117 -1.03 -27.31 -20.16
CA ALA A 117 -1.07 -26.15 -21.05
C ALA A 117 -0.57 -24.88 -20.34
N PHE A 118 -1.05 -24.62 -19.14
CA PHE A 118 -0.62 -23.46 -18.34
C PHE A 118 0.87 -23.50 -17.97
N ARG A 119 1.38 -24.70 -17.63
CA ARG A 119 2.81 -24.85 -17.30
C ARG A 119 3.69 -24.58 -18.53
N VAL A 120 3.33 -25.09 -19.69
CA VAL A 120 4.03 -24.82 -20.95
C VAL A 120 3.94 -23.35 -21.31
N PHE A 121 2.75 -22.76 -21.21
CA PHE A 121 2.52 -21.35 -21.52
C PHE A 121 3.35 -20.41 -20.63
N SER A 122 3.40 -20.64 -19.32
CA SER A 122 4.16 -19.81 -18.39
C SER A 122 5.68 -19.91 -18.60
N VAL A 123 6.20 -21.07 -19.06
CA VAL A 123 7.62 -21.23 -19.38
C VAL A 123 7.98 -20.57 -20.71
N MET A 124 7.10 -20.66 -21.71
CA MET A 124 7.36 -20.13 -23.06
C MET A 124 7.14 -18.62 -23.18
N ASN A 125 6.34 -18.03 -22.30
CA ASN A 125 5.87 -16.65 -22.45
C ASN A 125 6.80 -15.58 -21.80
N SER A 126 8.11 -15.85 -21.76
CA SER A 126 9.10 -14.93 -21.18
C SER A 126 9.23 -13.57 -21.91
N ARG A 127 8.43 -13.31 -22.95
CA ARG A 127 8.46 -12.08 -23.77
C ARG A 127 7.09 -11.51 -24.16
N GLY A 128 5.99 -11.98 -23.56
CA GLY A 128 4.63 -11.50 -23.83
C GLY A 128 3.90 -11.03 -22.58
N LEU A 129 2.58 -10.84 -22.67
CA LEU A 129 1.73 -10.66 -21.48
C LEU A 129 1.70 -12.01 -20.73
N ASP A 130 2.29 -12.02 -19.53
CA ASP A 130 2.29 -13.21 -18.68
C ASP A 130 0.86 -13.62 -18.32
N LEU A 131 0.62 -14.93 -18.27
CA LEU A 131 -0.61 -15.48 -17.74
C LEU A 131 -0.65 -15.18 -16.23
N LEU A 132 -1.64 -14.41 -15.81
CA LEU A 132 -1.80 -14.12 -14.40
C LEU A 132 -2.40 -15.32 -13.65
N PRO A 133 -2.10 -15.47 -12.36
CA PRO A 133 -2.77 -16.47 -11.52
C PRO A 133 -4.29 -16.42 -11.61
N THR A 134 -4.87 -15.22 -11.80
CA THR A 134 -6.30 -14.99 -11.97
C THR A 134 -6.90 -15.70 -13.18
N ASP A 135 -6.16 -15.85 -14.29
CA ASP A 135 -6.63 -16.56 -15.49
C ASP A 135 -6.79 -18.06 -15.20
N ILE A 136 -5.86 -18.64 -14.42
CA ILE A 136 -5.91 -20.04 -14.00
C ILE A 136 -7.03 -20.26 -12.98
N ILE A 137 -7.17 -19.34 -12.03
CA ILE A 137 -8.25 -19.39 -11.03
C ILE A 137 -9.61 -19.27 -11.72
N LYS A 138 -9.76 -18.39 -12.72
CA LYS A 138 -10.98 -18.28 -13.57
C LYS A 138 -11.38 -19.65 -14.11
N SER A 139 -10.46 -20.28 -14.79
CA SER A 139 -10.71 -21.59 -15.41
C SER A 139 -11.09 -22.67 -14.38
N LYS A 140 -10.37 -22.74 -13.26
CA LYS A 140 -10.68 -23.68 -12.17
C LYS A 140 -12.05 -23.41 -11.54
N THR A 141 -12.42 -22.14 -11.35
CA THR A 141 -13.68 -21.76 -10.69
C THR A 141 -14.87 -21.94 -11.64
N ILE A 142 -14.82 -21.33 -12.82
CA ILE A 142 -15.94 -21.33 -13.76
C ILE A 142 -16.11 -22.70 -14.40
N GLY A 143 -15.02 -23.43 -14.68
CA GLY A 143 -15.08 -24.78 -15.25
C GLY A 143 -15.76 -25.84 -14.36
N HIS A 144 -15.91 -25.58 -13.06
CA HIS A 144 -16.65 -26.44 -12.13
C HIS A 144 -18.12 -26.05 -11.94
N LEU A 145 -18.57 -24.96 -12.58
CA LEU A 145 -19.98 -24.58 -12.60
C LEU A 145 -20.77 -25.42 -13.61
N PRO A 146 -22.09 -25.58 -13.42
CA PRO A 146 -22.98 -26.13 -14.44
C PRO A 146 -22.85 -25.37 -15.77
N GLU A 147 -22.92 -26.09 -16.90
CA GLU A 147 -22.69 -25.51 -18.24
C GLU A 147 -23.62 -24.33 -18.55
N ASP A 148 -24.87 -24.40 -18.11
CA ASP A 148 -25.87 -23.33 -18.26
C ASP A 148 -25.52 -22.04 -17.49
N GLN A 149 -24.67 -22.12 -16.47
CA GLN A 149 -24.24 -20.99 -15.66
C GLN A 149 -22.89 -20.43 -16.10
N GLN A 150 -22.04 -21.22 -16.74
CA GLN A 150 -20.66 -20.84 -17.08
C GLN A 150 -20.59 -19.53 -17.87
N LYS A 151 -21.50 -19.32 -18.83
CA LYS A 151 -21.51 -18.08 -19.62
C LYS A 151 -21.78 -16.85 -18.72
N THR A 152 -22.83 -16.91 -17.90
CA THR A 152 -23.20 -15.81 -17.00
C THR A 152 -22.07 -15.43 -16.04
N TYR A 153 -21.41 -16.42 -15.44
CA TYR A 153 -20.30 -16.17 -14.53
C TYR A 153 -19.02 -15.73 -15.26
N THR A 154 -18.82 -16.17 -16.51
CA THR A 154 -17.73 -15.64 -17.35
C THR A 154 -17.92 -14.18 -17.65
N ASP A 155 -19.11 -13.75 -18.05
CA ASP A 155 -19.44 -12.35 -18.35
C ASP A 155 -19.21 -11.47 -17.10
N ARG A 156 -19.72 -11.90 -15.93
CA ARG A 156 -19.49 -11.20 -14.65
C ARG A 156 -18.02 -11.11 -14.27
N TRP A 157 -17.27 -12.18 -14.46
CA TRP A 157 -15.83 -12.16 -14.21
C TRP A 157 -15.09 -11.13 -15.07
N GLU A 158 -15.43 -11.09 -16.36
CA GLU A 158 -14.85 -10.13 -17.31
C GLU A 158 -15.27 -8.69 -17.00
N GLU A 159 -16.49 -8.47 -16.50
CA GLU A 159 -16.91 -7.15 -16.00
C GLU A 159 -16.09 -6.71 -14.79
N LEU A 160 -15.81 -7.62 -13.84
CA LEU A 160 -14.99 -7.31 -12.67
C LEU A 160 -13.53 -7.05 -13.04
N GLU A 161 -12.97 -7.80 -13.99
CA GLU A 161 -11.64 -7.56 -14.54
C GLU A 161 -11.57 -6.18 -15.23
N ALA A 162 -12.59 -5.83 -16.01
CA ALA A 162 -12.67 -4.52 -16.65
C ALA A 162 -12.81 -3.37 -15.64
N LEU A 163 -13.59 -3.58 -14.58
CA LEU A 163 -13.80 -2.60 -13.50
C LEU A 163 -12.51 -2.30 -12.73
N THR A 164 -11.75 -3.33 -12.42
CA THR A 164 -10.54 -3.22 -11.59
C THR A 164 -9.29 -2.90 -12.39
N GLY A 165 -9.30 -3.21 -13.69
CA GLY A 165 -8.11 -3.37 -14.52
C GLY A 165 -7.37 -4.66 -14.18
N ARG A 166 -6.50 -5.14 -15.08
CA ARG A 166 -5.82 -6.42 -14.97
C ARG A 166 -4.98 -6.56 -13.69
N ASP A 167 -4.16 -5.56 -13.40
CA ASP A 167 -3.33 -5.57 -12.19
C ASP A 167 -4.16 -5.42 -10.92
N GLY A 168 -5.19 -4.56 -10.98
CA GLY A 168 -6.13 -4.38 -9.88
C GLY A 168 -6.92 -5.66 -9.59
N PHE A 169 -7.29 -6.41 -10.62
CA PHE A 169 -7.96 -7.69 -10.44
C PHE A 169 -7.06 -8.71 -9.74
N ASN A 170 -5.81 -8.82 -10.16
CA ASN A 170 -4.82 -9.67 -9.46
C ASN A 170 -4.61 -9.24 -8.00
N ALA A 171 -4.64 -7.93 -7.72
CA ALA A 171 -4.56 -7.41 -6.35
C ALA A 171 -5.78 -7.84 -5.51
N VAL A 172 -7.00 -7.85 -6.07
CA VAL A 172 -8.21 -8.36 -5.38
C VAL A 172 -8.00 -9.80 -4.92
N PHE A 173 -7.43 -10.68 -5.75
CA PHE A 173 -7.15 -12.07 -5.38
C PHE A 173 -6.09 -12.16 -4.28
N THR A 174 -5.06 -11.33 -4.35
CA THR A 174 -4.04 -11.24 -3.30
C THR A 174 -4.65 -10.82 -1.96
N HIS A 175 -5.52 -9.83 -1.96
CA HIS A 175 -6.22 -9.40 -0.76
C HIS A 175 -7.23 -10.43 -0.25
N THR A 176 -7.97 -11.07 -1.16
CA THR A 176 -8.90 -12.17 -0.81
C THR A 176 -8.15 -13.31 -0.15
N ARG A 177 -7.00 -13.71 -0.72
CA ARG A 177 -6.13 -14.72 -0.09
C ARG A 177 -5.74 -14.31 1.32
N MET A 178 -5.36 -13.05 1.55
CA MET A 178 -5.00 -12.55 2.90
C MET A 178 -6.19 -12.58 3.86
N ILE A 179 -7.38 -12.27 3.39
CA ILE A 179 -8.61 -12.32 4.20
C ILE A 179 -8.90 -13.76 4.68
N PHE A 180 -8.66 -14.75 3.84
CA PHE A 180 -8.89 -16.16 4.19
C PHE A 180 -7.74 -16.75 5.01
N ALA A 181 -6.51 -16.65 4.52
CA ALA A 181 -5.34 -17.29 5.14
C ALA A 181 -4.84 -16.58 6.42
N LYS A 182 -4.96 -15.25 6.50
CA LYS A 182 -4.51 -14.44 7.64
C LYS A 182 -3.05 -14.68 8.02
N GLU A 183 -2.23 -14.98 7.04
CA GLU A 183 -0.81 -15.18 7.24
C GLU A 183 0.00 -14.68 6.03
N ARG A 184 1.30 -14.46 6.27
CA ARG A 184 2.22 -14.03 5.21
C ARG A 184 2.30 -15.08 4.10
N PRO A 185 2.31 -14.67 2.81
CA PRO A 185 2.51 -15.59 1.69
C PRO A 185 3.83 -16.37 1.82
N LYS A 186 3.76 -17.68 1.61
CA LYS A 186 4.90 -18.61 1.61
C LYS A 186 5.07 -19.33 0.28
N LYS A 187 3.99 -19.38 -0.51
CA LYS A 187 3.90 -20.01 -1.82
C LYS A 187 3.43 -19.01 -2.86
N THR A 188 3.24 -19.42 -4.10
CA THR A 188 2.63 -18.58 -5.15
C THR A 188 1.17 -18.26 -4.82
N LEU A 189 0.67 -17.15 -5.38
CA LEU A 189 -0.73 -16.76 -5.21
C LEU A 189 -1.69 -17.89 -5.64
N LEU A 190 -1.40 -18.56 -6.76
CA LEU A 190 -2.24 -19.64 -7.25
C LEU A 190 -2.32 -20.82 -6.28
N GLU A 191 -1.18 -21.24 -5.73
CA GLU A 191 -1.14 -22.37 -4.78
C GLU A 191 -1.91 -22.02 -3.50
N GLU A 192 -1.64 -20.86 -2.91
CA GLU A 192 -2.28 -20.47 -1.67
C GLU A 192 -3.75 -20.09 -1.84
N PHE A 193 -4.11 -19.48 -2.97
CA PHE A 193 -5.52 -19.21 -3.26
C PHE A 193 -6.31 -20.52 -3.45
N THR A 194 -5.69 -21.53 -4.08
CA THR A 194 -6.30 -22.85 -4.19
C THR A 194 -6.48 -23.50 -2.82
N GLU A 195 -5.44 -23.46 -1.98
CA GLU A 195 -5.43 -24.08 -0.65
C GLU A 195 -6.40 -23.40 0.34
N TYR A 196 -6.39 -22.08 0.41
CA TYR A 196 -7.13 -21.37 1.45
C TYR A 196 -8.52 -20.87 1.01
N VAL A 197 -8.73 -20.65 -0.28
CA VAL A 197 -9.96 -20.03 -0.79
C VAL A 197 -10.81 -21.00 -1.58
N ILE A 198 -10.26 -21.60 -2.66
CA ILE A 198 -11.05 -22.49 -3.53
C ILE A 198 -11.51 -23.73 -2.75
N GLN A 199 -10.66 -24.32 -1.90
CA GLN A 199 -11.05 -25.49 -1.10
C GLN A 199 -12.07 -25.16 0.01
N ALA A 200 -12.18 -23.90 0.40
CA ALA A 200 -13.08 -23.45 1.46
C ALA A 200 -14.44 -22.95 0.95
N THR A 201 -14.63 -22.80 -0.37
CA THR A 201 -15.83 -22.18 -0.96
C THR A 201 -16.37 -23.02 -2.11
N GLN A 202 -17.67 -22.87 -2.42
CA GLN A 202 -18.23 -23.35 -3.68
C GLN A 202 -17.97 -22.35 -4.82
N PRO A 203 -17.86 -22.79 -6.09
CA PRO A 203 -17.51 -21.90 -7.22
C PRO A 203 -18.42 -20.68 -7.36
N ALA A 204 -19.75 -20.85 -7.28
CA ALA A 204 -20.69 -19.74 -7.36
C ALA A 204 -20.57 -18.82 -6.13
N GLU A 205 -20.48 -19.41 -4.94
CA GLU A 205 -20.30 -18.67 -3.67
C GLU A 205 -19.02 -17.80 -3.70
N LEU A 206 -17.92 -18.37 -4.22
CA LEU A 206 -16.66 -17.63 -4.36
C LEU A 206 -16.84 -16.32 -5.14
N ILE A 207 -17.57 -16.39 -6.26
CA ILE A 207 -17.80 -15.20 -7.09
C ILE A 207 -18.81 -14.26 -6.44
N ASP A 208 -19.96 -14.79 -6.00
CA ASP A 208 -21.10 -14.00 -5.52
C ASP A 208 -20.84 -13.33 -4.18
N GLN A 209 -20.22 -14.02 -3.24
CA GLN A 209 -20.07 -13.56 -1.85
C GLN A 209 -18.69 -12.93 -1.58
N TYR A 210 -17.68 -13.23 -2.40
CA TYR A 210 -16.32 -12.75 -2.15
C TYR A 210 -15.76 -11.94 -3.30
N ILE A 211 -15.53 -12.51 -4.49
CA ILE A 211 -14.79 -11.81 -5.54
C ILE A 211 -15.51 -10.56 -6.02
N GLU A 212 -16.80 -10.64 -6.31
CA GLU A 212 -17.57 -9.49 -6.79
C GLU A 212 -17.69 -8.38 -5.73
N PRO A 213 -18.12 -8.64 -4.47
CA PRO A 213 -18.16 -7.61 -3.44
C PRO A 213 -16.79 -7.03 -3.13
N TYR A 214 -15.73 -7.86 -3.12
CA TYR A 214 -14.38 -7.43 -2.83
C TYR A 214 -13.77 -6.59 -3.96
N ALA A 215 -14.03 -6.95 -5.22
CA ALA A 215 -13.59 -6.14 -6.36
C ALA A 215 -14.24 -4.76 -6.36
N LYS A 216 -15.55 -4.69 -6.10
CA LYS A 216 -16.28 -3.42 -6.00
C LYS A 216 -15.78 -2.57 -4.83
N ALA A 217 -15.54 -3.17 -3.66
CA ALA A 217 -14.96 -2.49 -2.51
C ALA A 217 -13.52 -2.00 -2.80
N TYR A 218 -12.68 -2.86 -3.41
CA TYR A 218 -11.31 -2.54 -3.78
C TYR A 218 -11.22 -1.28 -4.65
N VAL A 219 -12.05 -1.17 -5.69
CA VAL A 219 -12.05 -0.01 -6.58
C VAL A 219 -12.41 1.26 -5.82
N GLN A 220 -13.44 1.23 -4.97
CA GLN A 220 -13.83 2.39 -4.17
C GLN A 220 -12.73 2.83 -3.20
N LEU A 221 -12.03 1.87 -2.59
CA LEU A 221 -10.92 2.13 -1.66
C LEU A 221 -9.68 2.66 -2.37
N ARG A 222 -9.30 2.02 -3.50
CA ARG A 222 -8.14 2.41 -4.30
C ARG A 222 -8.31 3.79 -4.92
N ASP A 223 -9.46 4.04 -5.53
CA ASP A 223 -9.71 5.24 -6.31
C ASP A 223 -10.35 6.38 -5.48
N CYS A 224 -10.57 6.14 -4.18
CA CYS A 224 -11.21 7.09 -3.27
C CYS A 224 -12.59 7.55 -3.80
N THR A 225 -13.38 6.60 -4.25
CA THR A 225 -14.68 6.83 -4.92
C THR A 225 -15.85 6.20 -4.17
N TYR A 226 -15.78 6.16 -2.84
CA TYR A 226 -16.92 5.75 -2.03
C TYR A 226 -18.12 6.68 -2.26
N ILE A 227 -19.29 6.10 -2.49
CA ILE A 227 -20.53 6.83 -2.80
C ILE A 227 -21.54 6.62 -1.69
N SER A 228 -22.02 7.72 -1.13
CA SER A 228 -23.12 7.76 -0.16
C SER A 228 -23.73 9.15 -0.12
N THR A 229 -24.95 9.24 0.38
CA THR A 229 -25.65 10.53 0.61
C THR A 229 -25.03 11.36 1.74
N HIS A 230 -24.29 10.70 2.65
CA HIS A 230 -23.67 11.32 3.81
C HIS A 230 -22.24 10.82 3.96
N HIS A 231 -21.33 11.68 4.46
CA HIS A 231 -19.96 11.35 4.80
C HIS A 231 -19.03 10.90 3.66
N ALA A 232 -19.50 10.85 2.40
CA ALA A 232 -18.68 10.36 1.28
C ALA A 232 -17.38 11.16 1.12
N ASP A 233 -17.44 12.48 1.16
CA ASP A 233 -16.27 13.35 1.00
C ASP A 233 -15.23 13.13 2.13
N GLU A 234 -15.69 12.94 3.36
CA GLU A 234 -14.79 12.69 4.49
C GLU A 234 -14.15 11.31 4.38
N ILE A 235 -14.93 10.27 4.04
CA ILE A 235 -14.42 8.93 3.81
C ILE A 235 -13.38 8.95 2.69
N ASN A 236 -13.67 9.58 1.55
CA ASN A 236 -12.76 9.64 0.42
C ASN A 236 -11.47 10.42 0.74
N ARG A 237 -11.52 11.47 1.58
CA ARG A 237 -10.33 12.15 2.09
C ARG A 237 -9.48 11.23 2.97
N LEU A 238 -10.08 10.42 3.84
CA LEU A 238 -9.34 9.45 4.66
C LEU A 238 -8.70 8.36 3.80
N LEU A 239 -9.42 7.84 2.80
CA LEU A 239 -8.91 6.88 1.82
C LEU A 239 -7.72 7.44 1.04
N TYR A 240 -7.78 8.71 0.63
CA TYR A 240 -6.66 9.39 0.00
C TYR A 240 -5.39 9.36 0.87
N TRP A 241 -5.52 9.61 2.19
CA TRP A 241 -4.38 9.57 3.10
C TRP A 241 -3.89 8.15 3.38
N LEU A 242 -4.78 7.17 3.45
CA LEU A 242 -4.41 5.75 3.51
C LEU A 242 -3.58 5.34 2.28
N ASN A 243 -4.02 5.72 1.09
CA ASN A 243 -3.30 5.43 -0.16
C ASN A 243 -1.96 6.19 -0.29
N LYS A 244 -1.70 7.22 0.55
CA LYS A 244 -0.40 7.92 0.63
C LYS A 244 0.61 7.21 1.52
N THR A 245 0.20 6.26 2.33
CA THR A 245 1.14 5.38 3.03
C THR A 245 1.83 4.45 2.02
N ASP A 246 3.09 4.08 2.28
CA ASP A 246 3.90 3.30 1.32
C ASP A 246 3.63 1.78 1.44
N ASN A 247 2.39 1.41 1.74
CA ASN A 247 1.96 0.00 1.86
C ASN A 247 0.44 -0.14 1.72
N ASN A 248 0.00 -1.37 1.41
CA ASN A 248 -1.40 -1.73 1.26
C ASN A 248 -1.86 -2.79 2.29
N ASP A 249 -1.15 -2.93 3.41
CA ASP A 249 -1.44 -3.96 4.43
C ASP A 249 -2.82 -3.77 5.07
N TRP A 250 -3.34 -2.54 5.08
CA TRP A 250 -4.69 -2.17 5.56
C TRP A 250 -5.82 -2.60 4.62
N MET A 251 -5.52 -2.77 3.31
CA MET A 251 -6.52 -2.99 2.27
C MET A 251 -7.40 -4.23 2.51
N PRO A 252 -6.88 -5.41 2.90
CA PRO A 252 -7.71 -6.60 3.14
C PRO A 252 -8.80 -6.37 4.19
N THR A 253 -8.48 -5.68 5.29
CA THR A 253 -9.45 -5.38 6.36
C THR A 253 -10.52 -4.40 5.88
N ALA A 254 -10.12 -3.38 5.14
CA ALA A 254 -11.04 -2.40 4.58
C ALA A 254 -11.95 -3.00 3.49
N ILE A 255 -11.42 -3.86 2.61
CA ILE A 255 -12.21 -4.58 1.60
C ILE A 255 -13.28 -5.43 2.29
N LYS A 256 -12.88 -6.27 3.27
CA LYS A 256 -13.84 -7.12 4.01
C LYS A 256 -14.91 -6.29 4.70
N PHE A 257 -14.52 -5.19 5.35
CA PHE A 257 -15.46 -4.32 6.05
C PHE A 257 -16.43 -3.64 5.08
N LEU A 258 -15.92 -3.01 4.02
CA LEU A 258 -16.75 -2.27 3.07
C LEU A 258 -17.69 -3.20 2.29
N ALA A 259 -17.25 -4.41 1.94
CA ALA A 259 -18.11 -5.40 1.27
C ALA A 259 -19.37 -5.74 2.08
N ILE A 260 -19.28 -5.71 3.41
CA ILE A 260 -20.38 -6.03 4.32
C ILE A 260 -21.23 -4.80 4.64
N TYR A 261 -20.57 -3.67 4.98
CA TYR A 261 -21.22 -2.51 5.60
C TYR A 261 -21.33 -1.28 4.69
N LYS A 262 -21.12 -1.42 3.39
CA LYS A 262 -21.06 -0.30 2.42
C LYS A 262 -22.26 0.67 2.45
N TYR A 263 -23.40 0.24 2.94
CA TYR A 263 -24.63 1.06 2.99
C TYR A 263 -24.78 1.83 4.31
N ASP A 264 -23.97 1.56 5.31
CA ASP A 264 -23.93 2.31 6.57
C ASP A 264 -22.76 3.31 6.57
N ALA A 265 -23.00 4.47 5.98
CA ALA A 265 -21.95 5.48 5.82
C ALA A 265 -21.37 5.98 7.15
N ALA A 266 -22.16 6.04 8.21
CA ALA A 266 -21.69 6.45 9.53
C ALA A 266 -20.72 5.40 10.11
N TYR A 267 -21.06 4.13 9.95
CA TYR A 267 -20.22 3.03 10.39
C TYR A 267 -18.96 2.87 9.53
N VAL A 268 -19.07 3.09 8.20
CA VAL A 268 -17.91 3.12 7.31
C VAL A 268 -16.97 4.27 7.68
N LEU A 269 -17.50 5.47 7.96
CA LEU A 269 -16.67 6.60 8.40
C LEU A 269 -15.93 6.28 9.71
N TRP A 270 -16.67 5.77 10.70
CA TRP A 270 -16.07 5.36 11.97
C TRP A 270 -14.95 4.33 11.74
N PHE A 271 -15.22 3.31 10.93
CA PHE A 271 -14.22 2.28 10.66
C PHE A 271 -13.00 2.84 9.92
N ILE A 272 -13.18 3.62 8.84
CA ILE A 272 -12.05 4.10 8.01
C ILE A 272 -11.12 5.04 8.78
N ARG A 273 -11.62 5.79 9.77
CA ARG A 273 -10.79 6.59 10.67
C ARG A 273 -9.78 5.74 11.46
N LYS A 274 -10.15 4.52 11.84
CA LYS A 274 -9.32 3.64 12.66
C LYS A 274 -8.12 3.06 11.89
N PRO A 275 -8.28 2.41 10.71
CA PRO A 275 -7.13 1.98 9.91
C PRO A 275 -6.29 3.17 9.40
N GLU A 276 -6.86 4.37 9.19
CA GLU A 276 -6.07 5.55 8.83
C GLU A 276 -5.12 5.95 9.96
N ARG A 277 -5.62 6.02 11.19
CA ARG A 277 -4.81 6.25 12.39
C ARG A 277 -3.74 5.17 12.59
N LEU A 278 -4.12 3.90 12.50
CA LEU A 278 -3.21 2.76 12.66
C LEU A 278 -2.14 2.73 11.57
N ALA A 279 -2.52 2.90 10.29
CA ALA A 279 -1.58 2.93 9.17
C ALA A 279 -0.59 4.10 9.30
N SER A 280 -1.08 5.28 9.72
CA SER A 280 -0.24 6.45 10.00
C SER A 280 0.79 6.16 11.09
N TYR A 281 0.36 5.56 12.21
CA TYR A 281 1.26 5.12 13.28
C TYR A 281 2.32 4.15 12.77
N LEU A 282 1.91 3.05 12.13
CA LEU A 282 2.82 2.02 11.63
C LEU A 282 3.82 2.59 10.61
N TYR A 283 3.37 3.52 9.77
CA TYR A 283 4.21 4.15 8.76
C TYR A 283 5.18 5.16 9.35
N VAL A 284 4.72 6.06 10.20
CA VAL A 284 5.53 7.13 10.80
C VAL A 284 6.58 6.55 11.74
N THR A 285 6.22 5.58 12.58
CA THR A 285 7.15 4.92 13.50
C THR A 285 8.06 3.90 12.81
N GLY A 286 7.83 3.59 11.53
CA GLY A 286 8.71 2.74 10.72
C GLY A 286 8.63 1.26 11.04
N GLN A 287 7.44 0.79 11.40
CA GLN A 287 7.22 -0.61 11.72
C GLN A 287 7.49 -1.54 10.52
N ASP A 288 8.12 -2.67 10.77
CA ASP A 288 8.46 -3.64 9.73
C ASP A 288 7.22 -4.36 9.14
N VAL A 289 7.41 -5.01 8.00
CA VAL A 289 6.32 -5.67 7.28
C VAL A 289 5.65 -6.79 8.09
N ASN A 290 6.42 -7.55 8.89
CA ASN A 290 5.86 -8.67 9.66
C ASN A 290 4.95 -8.14 10.76
N HIS A 291 5.40 -7.06 11.41
CA HIS A 291 4.62 -6.39 12.44
C HIS A 291 3.30 -5.86 11.87
N ARG A 292 3.36 -5.11 10.74
CA ARG A 292 2.17 -4.57 10.07
C ARG A 292 1.19 -5.68 9.66
N MET A 293 1.70 -6.75 9.02
CA MET A 293 0.86 -7.90 8.61
C MET A 293 0.23 -8.61 9.80
N ASN A 294 0.96 -8.81 10.89
CA ASN A 294 0.41 -9.43 12.10
C ASN A 294 -0.71 -8.56 12.70
N ARG A 295 -0.53 -7.23 12.71
CA ARG A 295 -1.55 -6.33 13.22
C ARG A 295 -2.87 -6.47 12.44
N TYR A 296 -2.83 -6.41 11.10
CA TYR A 296 -4.01 -6.55 10.26
C TYR A 296 -4.58 -7.98 10.24
N LYS A 297 -3.75 -9.01 10.40
CA LYS A 297 -4.21 -10.38 10.63
C LYS A 297 -5.18 -10.46 11.82
N TRP A 298 -4.79 -9.89 12.96
CA TRP A 298 -5.61 -9.97 14.17
C TRP A 298 -6.90 -9.16 14.06
N ILE A 299 -6.90 -8.07 13.32
CA ILE A 299 -8.13 -7.34 12.98
C ILE A 299 -9.07 -8.24 12.14
N LEU A 300 -8.54 -8.95 11.14
CA LEU A 300 -9.33 -9.89 10.34
C LEU A 300 -9.89 -11.04 11.18
N VAL A 301 -9.11 -11.60 12.10
CA VAL A 301 -9.56 -12.64 13.04
C VAL A 301 -10.68 -12.11 13.95
N GLU A 302 -10.52 -10.90 14.46
CA GLU A 302 -11.51 -10.27 15.31
C GLU A 302 -12.83 -10.00 14.56
N MET A 303 -12.75 -9.53 13.30
CA MET A 303 -13.92 -9.32 12.43
C MET A 303 -14.70 -10.62 12.16
N GLU A 304 -14.04 -11.78 12.11
CA GLU A 304 -14.72 -13.07 11.91
C GLU A 304 -15.41 -13.60 13.17
N ASN A 305 -14.80 -13.37 14.31
CA ASN A 305 -15.32 -13.84 15.58
C ASN A 305 -16.51 -13.00 16.10
N ARG A 306 -16.74 -11.83 15.50
CA ARG A 306 -17.85 -10.94 15.87
C ARG A 306 -18.97 -11.03 14.85
N ARG A 307 -20.10 -11.60 15.29
CA ARG A 307 -21.32 -11.68 14.47
C ARG A 307 -22.11 -10.36 14.41
N ASP A 308 -21.95 -9.51 15.43
CA ASP A 308 -22.68 -8.24 15.60
C ASP A 308 -21.69 -7.11 15.90
N SER A 309 -20.87 -6.72 14.89
CA SER A 309 -20.04 -5.54 15.03
C SER A 309 -20.89 -4.28 14.94
N SER A 310 -20.88 -3.47 15.98
CA SER A 310 -21.51 -2.15 16.01
C SER A 310 -20.49 -1.11 16.46
N ILE A 311 -20.81 0.19 16.27
CA ILE A 311 -20.00 1.30 16.80
C ILE A 311 -19.82 1.16 18.32
N ALA A 312 -20.79 0.58 19.02
CA ALA A 312 -20.75 0.36 20.46
C ALA A 312 -19.77 -0.75 20.89
N GLN A 313 -19.29 -1.59 19.96
CA GLN A 313 -18.31 -2.63 20.22
C GLN A 313 -17.14 -2.53 19.25
N PRO A 314 -16.19 -1.60 19.47
CA PRO A 314 -15.06 -1.38 18.58
C PRO A 314 -14.15 -2.61 18.52
N LEU A 315 -13.49 -2.77 17.35
CA LEU A 315 -12.44 -3.77 17.17
C LEU A 315 -11.24 -3.38 18.03
N VAL A 316 -10.82 -4.26 18.93
CA VAL A 316 -9.75 -3.95 19.88
C VAL A 316 -8.39 -3.85 19.17
N ASN A 317 -8.15 -4.75 18.20
CA ASN A 317 -6.86 -4.81 17.51
C ASN A 317 -6.62 -3.65 16.52
N ILE A 318 -7.64 -2.82 16.22
CA ILE A 318 -7.47 -1.65 15.36
C ILE A 318 -7.08 -0.39 16.17
N GLU A 319 -7.31 -0.42 17.49
CA GLU A 319 -7.00 0.71 18.36
C GLU A 319 -5.52 0.75 18.73
N LEU A 320 -4.96 1.96 18.84
CA LEU A 320 -3.62 2.14 19.36
C LEU A 320 -3.62 2.00 20.89
N THR A 321 -2.69 1.22 21.40
CA THR A 321 -2.43 1.14 22.84
C THR A 321 -1.88 2.48 23.37
N GLU A 322 -1.93 2.72 24.67
CA GLU A 322 -1.34 3.92 25.29
C GLU A 322 0.14 4.08 24.95
N TRP A 323 0.87 2.97 24.94
CA TRP A 323 2.29 2.97 24.56
C TRP A 323 2.48 3.34 23.08
N GLU A 324 1.68 2.78 22.16
CA GLU A 324 1.73 3.11 20.74
C GLU A 324 1.40 4.59 20.49
N GLN A 325 0.44 5.14 21.24
CA GLN A 325 0.10 6.57 21.19
C GLN A 325 1.25 7.44 21.67
N ALA A 326 1.88 7.08 22.78
CA ALA A 326 3.05 7.78 23.32
C ALA A 326 4.25 7.71 22.37
N LEU A 327 4.53 6.52 21.79
CA LEU A 327 5.58 6.35 20.78
C LEU A 327 5.31 7.17 19.52
N PHE A 328 4.05 7.20 19.07
CA PHE A 328 3.65 7.98 17.90
C PHE A 328 3.87 9.47 18.15
N ARG A 329 3.40 10.00 19.28
CA ARG A 329 3.59 11.39 19.71
C ARG A 329 5.07 11.74 19.83
N LYS A 330 5.88 10.90 20.48
CA LYS A 330 7.33 11.07 20.61
C LYS A 330 8.03 11.11 19.25
N THR A 331 7.63 10.22 18.33
CA THR A 331 8.19 10.18 16.98
C THR A 331 7.87 11.44 16.19
N LEU A 332 6.64 11.94 16.29
CA LEU A 332 6.21 13.19 15.65
C LEU A 332 6.91 14.43 16.25
N ASP A 333 7.22 14.39 17.54
CA ASP A 333 7.99 15.44 18.23
C ASP A 333 9.50 15.36 17.95
N GLY A 334 9.97 14.36 17.22
CA GLY A 334 11.37 14.15 16.89
C GLY A 334 11.87 14.92 15.66
N GLU A 335 13.02 14.48 15.13
CA GLU A 335 13.68 15.07 13.96
C GLU A 335 13.07 14.57 12.64
N ILE A 336 11.90 15.07 12.29
CA ILE A 336 11.10 14.63 11.12
C ILE A 336 11.88 14.73 9.82
N TYR A 337 12.72 15.76 9.64
CA TYR A 337 13.43 15.96 8.38
C TYR A 337 14.47 14.87 8.09
N THR A 338 15.03 14.22 9.10
CA THR A 338 16.01 13.14 8.95
C THR A 338 15.41 11.82 8.45
N MET A 339 14.09 11.69 8.50
CA MET A 339 13.37 10.53 7.98
C MET A 339 13.48 10.42 6.46
N THR A 340 13.09 9.26 5.90
CA THR A 340 13.02 9.08 4.43
C THR A 340 12.11 10.15 3.79
N SER A 341 12.45 10.55 2.55
CA SER A 341 11.69 11.60 1.85
C SER A 341 10.19 11.32 1.77
N LYS A 342 9.80 10.08 1.53
CA LYS A 342 8.39 9.68 1.49
C LYS A 342 7.70 9.90 2.83
N ARG A 343 8.33 9.46 3.94
CA ARG A 343 7.76 9.54 5.29
C ARG A 343 7.65 10.98 5.78
N ARG A 344 8.73 11.77 5.69
CA ARG A 344 8.68 13.19 6.08
C ARG A 344 7.69 14.00 5.25
N ASN A 345 7.59 13.74 3.94
CA ASN A 345 6.61 14.41 3.08
C ASN A 345 5.17 14.06 3.49
N TYR A 346 4.90 12.78 3.80
CA TYR A 346 3.61 12.35 4.33
C TYR A 346 3.24 13.12 5.61
N ILE A 347 4.15 13.18 6.59
CA ILE A 347 3.92 13.85 7.88
C ILE A 347 3.61 15.33 7.68
N VAL A 348 4.43 16.05 6.89
CA VAL A 348 4.24 17.48 6.67
C VAL A 348 2.95 17.77 5.89
N GLN A 349 2.64 17.00 4.85
CA GLN A 349 1.39 17.16 4.10
C GLN A 349 0.17 16.83 4.96
N ARG A 350 0.24 15.77 5.77
CA ARG A 350 -0.86 15.38 6.65
C ARG A 350 -1.12 16.45 7.71
N LEU A 351 -0.08 16.99 8.31
CA LEU A 351 -0.22 18.10 9.26
C LEU A 351 -0.82 19.34 8.59
N ASP A 352 -0.32 19.70 7.40
CA ASP A 352 -0.86 20.83 6.66
C ASP A 352 -2.36 20.67 6.37
N SER A 353 -2.79 19.43 6.04
CA SER A 353 -4.21 19.11 5.83
C SER A 353 -5.06 19.23 7.09
N PHE A 354 -4.50 18.96 8.25
CA PHE A 354 -5.19 19.14 9.53
C PHE A 354 -5.35 20.61 9.88
N VAL A 355 -4.31 21.40 9.67
CA VAL A 355 -4.33 22.86 9.93
C VAL A 355 -5.20 23.60 8.91
N GLY A 356 -5.17 23.19 7.66
CA GLY A 356 -5.87 23.83 6.54
C GLY A 356 -7.35 23.44 6.39
N ALA A 357 -7.91 22.66 7.31
CA ALA A 357 -9.28 22.16 7.25
C ALA A 357 -9.65 21.49 5.91
N GLY A 358 -8.69 20.90 5.20
CA GLY A 358 -8.90 20.12 3.96
C GLY A 358 -9.05 20.95 2.69
N GLY A 359 -8.76 22.24 2.70
CA GLY A 359 -8.94 23.14 1.54
C GLY A 359 -7.85 23.06 0.46
N VAL A 360 -6.78 22.29 0.65
CA VAL A 360 -5.64 22.20 -0.27
C VAL A 360 -5.62 20.85 -0.98
N SER A 361 -5.45 20.87 -2.32
CA SER A 361 -5.17 19.66 -3.10
C SER A 361 -3.66 19.40 -3.10
N TYR A 362 -3.26 18.14 -2.81
CA TYR A 362 -1.86 17.70 -2.80
C TYR A 362 -1.50 16.83 -4.01
N THR A 363 -2.33 16.81 -5.06
CA THR A 363 -2.23 15.85 -6.18
C THR A 363 -1.23 16.23 -7.25
N ASP A 364 -1.06 17.52 -7.58
CA ASP A 364 -0.38 17.91 -8.85
C ASP A 364 0.83 18.84 -8.67
N VAL A 365 1.27 19.09 -7.44
CA VAL A 365 2.36 20.04 -7.20
C VAL A 365 3.63 19.34 -6.72
N VAL A 366 4.76 19.65 -7.34
CA VAL A 366 6.07 19.21 -6.84
C VAL A 366 6.30 19.85 -5.47
N PHE A 367 6.04 19.05 -4.46
CA PHE A 367 6.13 19.40 -3.06
C PHE A 367 7.59 19.35 -2.58
N THR A 368 8.02 20.36 -1.86
CA THR A 368 9.32 20.41 -1.18
C THR A 368 9.12 20.89 0.25
N ILE A 369 10.04 20.50 1.14
CA ILE A 369 10.05 20.97 2.53
C ILE A 369 11.17 22.00 2.67
N GLU A 370 10.82 23.17 3.17
CA GLU A 370 11.75 24.26 3.47
C GLU A 370 12.00 24.35 4.97
N HIS A 371 13.26 24.66 5.34
CA HIS A 371 13.67 25.01 6.67
C HIS A 371 13.53 26.53 6.87
N VAL A 372 12.69 26.97 7.79
CA VAL A 372 12.57 28.40 8.09
C VAL A 372 13.88 28.91 8.70
N LEU A 373 14.36 28.32 9.82
CA LEU A 373 15.75 28.44 10.25
C LEU A 373 16.61 27.63 9.26
N PRO A 374 17.49 28.26 8.45
CA PRO A 374 18.21 27.56 7.39
C PRO A 374 19.24 26.58 7.92
N GLN A 375 19.54 25.54 7.10
CA GLN A 375 20.56 24.52 7.44
C GLN A 375 21.98 25.13 7.53
N HIS A 376 22.26 26.17 6.77
CA HIS A 376 23.54 26.84 6.70
C HIS A 376 23.33 28.37 6.78
N PRO A 377 23.09 28.94 7.98
CA PRO A 377 22.92 30.37 8.17
C PRO A 377 24.15 31.14 7.69
N GLN A 378 23.95 32.24 7.00
CA GLN A 378 25.07 33.11 6.57
C GLN A 378 25.75 33.72 7.80
N SER A 379 27.08 33.83 7.76
CA SER A 379 27.85 34.45 8.82
C SER A 379 27.42 35.90 9.03
N GLY A 380 27.15 36.31 10.29
CA GLY A 380 26.69 37.64 10.62
C GLY A 380 25.20 37.90 10.38
N SER A 381 24.41 36.93 9.92
CA SER A 381 22.95 37.01 9.79
C SER A 381 22.28 37.12 11.17
N GLU A 382 20.99 37.49 11.17
CA GLU A 382 20.17 37.52 12.41
C GLU A 382 20.12 36.15 13.11
N TRP A 383 20.25 35.05 12.37
CA TRP A 383 20.25 33.70 12.91
C TRP A 383 21.37 33.47 13.93
N TRP A 384 22.58 33.99 13.72
CA TRP A 384 23.69 33.88 14.66
C TRP A 384 23.48 34.70 15.95
N ARG A 385 22.66 35.74 15.88
CA ARG A 385 22.35 36.56 17.04
C ARG A 385 21.24 35.96 17.90
N LEU A 386 20.23 35.36 17.25
CA LEU A 386 19.01 34.88 17.91
C LEU A 386 19.08 33.40 18.34
N TRP A 387 19.98 32.63 17.76
CA TRP A 387 20.01 31.18 17.95
C TRP A 387 21.37 30.73 18.48
N SER A 388 21.38 30.03 19.64
CA SER A 388 22.58 29.30 20.08
C SER A 388 22.88 28.11 19.13
N ASN A 389 24.13 27.60 19.14
CA ASN A 389 24.48 26.41 18.36
C ASN A 389 23.70 25.16 18.81
N GLU A 390 23.33 25.08 20.09
CA GLU A 390 22.56 23.98 20.65
C GLU A 390 21.10 24.05 20.17
N ASP A 391 20.48 25.24 20.24
CA ASP A 391 19.12 25.46 19.76
C ASP A 391 19.00 25.21 18.25
N GLN A 392 20.00 25.69 17.46
CA GLN A 392 20.01 25.40 16.02
C GLN A 392 20.00 23.89 15.74
N LYS A 393 20.86 23.11 16.39
CA LYS A 393 20.90 21.66 16.23
C LYS A 393 19.59 21.00 16.67
N TYR A 394 19.03 21.42 17.79
CA TYR A 394 17.84 20.82 18.37
C TYR A 394 16.60 21.07 17.51
N TRP A 395 16.42 22.30 17.01
CA TRP A 395 15.19 22.70 16.32
C TRP A 395 15.24 22.52 14.79
N LEU A 396 16.42 22.41 14.20
CA LEU A 396 16.60 22.43 12.75
C LEU A 396 15.68 21.46 12.02
N ASN A 397 15.65 20.20 12.45
CA ASN A 397 14.97 19.11 11.75
C ASN A 397 13.58 18.77 12.31
N ARG A 398 13.10 19.53 13.30
CA ARG A 398 11.80 19.30 13.92
C ARG A 398 10.68 19.97 13.13
N ILE A 399 9.46 19.45 13.28
CA ILE A 399 8.30 19.85 12.48
C ILE A 399 8.00 21.36 12.56
N ALA A 400 8.26 22.00 13.73
CA ALA A 400 8.05 23.43 13.91
C ALA A 400 8.89 24.31 12.97
N ASN A 401 10.07 23.84 12.57
CA ASN A 401 10.95 24.56 11.65
C ASN A 401 10.71 24.23 10.17
N LEU A 402 9.77 23.33 9.87
CA LEU A 402 9.53 22.83 8.54
C LEU A 402 8.22 23.37 7.96
N VAL A 403 8.26 23.78 6.69
CA VAL A 403 7.06 24.23 5.97
C VAL A 403 7.02 23.66 4.56
N PRO A 404 5.83 23.35 4.04
CA PRO A 404 5.65 22.91 2.66
C PRO A 404 5.75 24.10 1.69
N LEU A 405 6.52 23.92 0.63
CA LEU A 405 6.62 24.88 -0.47
C LEU A 405 6.58 24.17 -1.82
N THR A 406 6.18 24.89 -2.86
CA THR A 406 6.47 24.45 -4.23
C THR A 406 7.97 24.54 -4.47
N ARG A 407 8.52 23.71 -5.38
CA ARG A 407 9.95 23.70 -5.72
C ARG A 407 10.46 25.10 -6.09
N ARG A 408 9.67 25.88 -6.80
CA ARG A 408 10.02 27.25 -7.21
C ARG A 408 10.19 28.21 -6.03
N HIS A 409 9.26 28.18 -5.08
CA HIS A 409 9.33 29.04 -3.87
C HIS A 409 10.50 28.65 -2.97
N ASN A 410 10.74 27.34 -2.80
CA ASN A 410 11.86 26.87 -2.00
C ASN A 410 13.21 27.32 -2.55
N SER A 411 13.43 27.18 -3.87
CA SER A 411 14.66 27.67 -4.51
C SER A 411 14.88 29.18 -4.36
N ALA A 412 13.83 29.95 -4.14
CA ALA A 412 13.90 31.39 -3.92
C ALA A 412 14.17 31.79 -2.46
N ALA A 413 13.84 30.90 -1.49
CA ALA A 413 13.94 31.22 -0.05
C ALA A 413 15.38 31.19 0.48
N GLN A 414 16.23 30.29 -0.02
CA GLN A 414 17.67 30.17 0.32
C GLN A 414 17.98 30.34 1.83
N ASN A 415 19.16 30.88 2.18
CA ASN A 415 19.63 31.07 3.55
C ASN A 415 19.47 32.52 4.06
N TYR A 416 18.50 33.26 3.51
CA TYR A 416 18.25 34.65 3.89
C TYR A 416 17.72 34.79 5.31
N ASP A 417 17.79 36.03 5.85
CA ASP A 417 17.14 36.41 7.09
C ASP A 417 15.62 36.19 7.01
N PHE A 418 14.99 36.05 8.18
CA PHE A 418 13.58 35.67 8.29
C PHE A 418 12.63 36.58 7.52
N SER A 419 12.82 37.90 7.65
CA SER A 419 12.01 38.91 6.94
C SER A 419 12.09 38.74 5.40
N THR A 420 13.29 38.50 4.89
CA THR A 420 13.51 38.23 3.45
C THR A 420 12.89 36.92 3.01
N LYS A 421 13.02 35.86 3.82
CA LYS A 421 12.37 34.56 3.54
C LYS A 421 10.84 34.71 3.49
N LYS A 422 10.23 35.43 4.44
CA LYS A 422 8.79 35.71 4.43
C LYS A 422 8.33 36.33 3.11
N GLY A 423 9.02 37.38 2.65
CA GLY A 423 8.72 38.02 1.37
C GLY A 423 8.82 37.03 0.18
N LYS A 424 9.78 36.11 0.21
CA LYS A 424 10.03 35.15 -0.88
C LYS A 424 9.08 33.95 -0.90
N TYR A 425 8.53 33.53 0.22
CA TYR A 425 7.52 32.46 0.25
C TYR A 425 6.23 32.85 -0.49
N PHE A 426 5.94 34.12 -0.61
CA PHE A 426 4.65 34.63 -1.08
C PHE A 426 4.72 35.54 -2.30
N THR A 427 5.90 36.06 -2.66
CA THR A 427 6.07 36.92 -3.82
C THR A 427 6.46 36.11 -5.05
N SER A 428 5.49 35.45 -5.69
CA SER A 428 5.70 34.98 -7.07
C SER A 428 4.68 35.63 -7.98
N LYS A 429 5.08 35.84 -9.25
CA LYS A 429 4.19 36.35 -10.30
C LYS A 429 2.95 35.46 -10.55
N ASN A 430 2.88 34.29 -9.93
CA ASN A 430 1.86 33.25 -10.14
C ASN A 430 1.05 32.89 -8.89
N GLY A 431 0.99 33.75 -7.87
CA GLY A 431 0.13 33.56 -6.69
C GLY A 431 0.85 33.26 -5.36
N THR A 432 0.07 33.22 -4.30
CA THR A 432 0.50 32.94 -2.93
C THR A 432 0.60 31.44 -2.66
N SER A 433 1.42 31.04 -1.68
CA SER A 433 1.40 29.66 -1.16
C SER A 433 0.03 29.35 -0.55
N SER A 434 -0.59 28.24 -0.99
CA SER A 434 -1.87 27.76 -0.45
C SER A 434 -1.71 26.87 0.78
N TYR A 435 -0.48 26.56 1.19
CA TYR A 435 -0.22 25.69 2.33
C TYR A 435 -0.45 26.41 3.66
N ALA A 436 -1.27 25.81 4.53
CA ALA A 436 -1.65 26.39 5.80
C ALA A 436 -0.46 26.58 6.75
N LEU A 437 0.44 25.59 6.83
CA LEU A 437 1.67 25.67 7.64
C LEU A 437 2.59 26.81 7.20
N THR A 438 2.67 27.08 5.89
CA THR A 438 3.47 28.17 5.34
C THR A 438 2.80 29.51 5.63
N THR A 439 1.47 29.57 5.53
CA THR A 439 0.71 30.78 5.87
C THR A 439 0.87 31.17 7.35
N GLN A 440 0.95 30.19 8.27
CA GLN A 440 1.23 30.46 9.69
C GLN A 440 2.57 31.19 9.90
N VAL A 441 3.61 30.85 9.13
CA VAL A 441 4.93 31.50 9.23
C VAL A 441 4.86 32.97 8.86
N LEU A 442 3.94 33.39 7.99
CA LEU A 442 3.73 34.81 7.65
C LEU A 442 3.31 35.64 8.84
N ASN A 443 2.49 35.09 9.71
CA ASN A 443 1.95 35.78 10.86
C ASN A 443 2.96 35.92 12.02
N ALA A 444 4.09 35.15 11.96
CA ALA A 444 5.14 35.27 12.95
C ALA A 444 5.89 36.60 12.78
N ALA A 445 6.08 37.35 13.86
CA ALA A 445 6.87 38.58 13.86
C ALA A 445 8.36 38.25 13.72
N GLU A 446 8.85 37.31 14.52
CA GLU A 446 10.22 36.85 14.61
C GLU A 446 10.27 35.34 14.66
N TRP A 447 11.43 34.76 14.33
CA TRP A 447 11.66 33.33 14.40
C TRP A 447 12.72 33.02 15.44
N THR A 448 12.31 32.89 16.69
CA THR A 448 13.18 32.66 17.85
C THR A 448 13.01 31.24 18.39
N PRO A 449 13.96 30.71 19.20
CA PRO A 449 13.81 29.41 19.85
C PRO A 449 12.49 29.29 20.64
N GLU A 450 12.09 30.29 21.36
CA GLU A 450 10.85 30.30 22.16
C GLU A 450 9.61 30.24 21.29
N TYR A 451 9.59 30.95 20.15
CA TYR A 451 8.50 30.90 19.19
C TYR A 451 8.41 29.49 18.58
N VAL A 452 9.55 28.91 18.17
CA VAL A 452 9.59 27.58 17.56
C VAL A 452 9.21 26.49 18.56
N GLN A 453 9.62 26.61 19.82
CA GLN A 453 9.20 25.72 20.91
C GLN A 453 7.68 25.72 21.10
N LYS A 454 7.09 26.91 21.19
CA LYS A 454 5.63 27.05 21.30
C LYS A 454 4.91 26.46 20.09
N ARG A 455 5.39 26.76 18.89
CA ARG A 455 4.86 26.22 17.63
C ARG A 455 4.94 24.69 17.60
N GLN A 456 6.06 24.09 18.07
CA GLN A 456 6.20 22.64 18.15
C GLN A 456 5.08 22.03 18.98
N GLN A 457 4.84 22.57 20.17
CA GLN A 457 3.77 22.10 21.05
C GLN A 457 2.40 22.21 20.40
N GLU A 458 2.09 23.36 19.77
CA GLU A 458 0.83 23.57 19.07
C GLU A 458 0.62 22.58 17.91
N LEU A 459 1.67 22.30 17.13
CA LEU A 459 1.59 21.36 16.00
C LEU A 459 1.48 19.90 16.45
N ILE A 460 2.16 19.53 17.54
CA ILE A 460 2.01 18.19 18.14
C ILE A 460 0.60 18.01 18.71
N GLU A 461 0.02 19.06 19.28
CA GLU A 461 -1.36 19.02 19.76
C GLU A 461 -2.38 18.87 18.62
N VAL A 462 -2.13 19.48 17.46
CA VAL A 462 -2.93 19.25 16.25
C VAL A 462 -2.92 17.76 15.86
N PHE A 463 -1.76 17.12 15.84
CA PHE A 463 -1.66 15.68 15.59
C PHE A 463 -2.40 14.85 16.64
N SER A 464 -2.19 15.19 17.93
CA SER A 464 -2.78 14.48 19.06
C SER A 464 -4.31 14.53 19.00
N LYS A 465 -4.88 15.68 18.69
CA LYS A 465 -6.32 15.84 18.53
C LYS A 465 -6.89 15.04 17.35
N HIS A 466 -6.23 15.05 16.19
CA HIS A 466 -6.77 14.40 15.00
C HIS A 466 -6.58 12.88 15.01
N TRP A 467 -5.51 12.39 15.64
CA TRP A 467 -5.22 10.96 15.77
C TRP A 467 -5.54 10.41 17.17
N GLU A 468 -6.25 11.18 18.01
CA GLU A 468 -6.68 10.76 19.34
C GLU A 468 -5.50 10.19 20.17
N LEU A 469 -4.40 10.97 20.28
CA LEU A 469 -3.19 10.58 21.01
C LEU A 469 -3.24 11.15 22.44
N ASP A 470 -4.20 10.70 23.22
CA ASP A 470 -4.50 11.29 24.55
C ASP A 470 -3.60 10.74 25.67
N ALA A 471 -2.77 9.73 25.38
CA ALA A 471 -1.81 9.24 26.35
C ALA A 471 -0.80 10.36 26.68
N GLY A 472 -0.87 10.87 27.88
CA GLY A 472 0.05 11.91 28.38
C GLY A 472 1.51 11.47 28.30
N ASP A 473 2.44 12.41 28.45
CA ASP A 473 3.90 12.21 28.36
C ASP A 473 4.47 11.20 29.37
N THR A 474 3.68 10.76 30.32
CA THR A 474 4.02 9.71 31.28
C THR A 474 3.59 8.34 30.73
N ILE A 475 4.56 7.59 30.19
CA ILE A 475 4.42 6.14 30.08
C ILE A 475 4.19 5.62 31.50
N ARG A 476 2.91 5.41 31.87
CA ARG A 476 2.58 4.85 33.16
C ARG A 476 3.16 3.45 33.26
N THR A 477 3.81 3.15 34.37
CA THR A 477 4.44 1.87 34.72
C THR A 477 3.45 0.69 34.78
N ASP A 478 2.17 0.90 34.49
CA ASP A 478 1.16 -0.18 34.41
C ASP A 478 1.27 -1.03 33.12
N SER A 479 2.19 -0.71 32.23
CA SER A 479 2.47 -1.49 31.01
C SER A 479 3.47 -2.63 31.21
N ASN A 480 3.57 -3.16 32.44
CA ASN A 480 4.45 -4.28 32.72
C ASN A 480 3.95 -5.56 32.05
N PHE A 481 4.86 -6.19 31.32
CA PHE A 481 4.69 -7.52 30.78
C PHE A 481 5.12 -8.56 31.80
N LYS A 482 4.41 -9.67 31.82
CA LYS A 482 4.76 -10.84 32.65
C LYS A 482 5.22 -11.97 31.74
N LEU A 483 6.20 -12.70 32.21
CA LEU A 483 6.67 -13.92 31.59
C LEU A 483 6.71 -14.99 32.69
N ALA A 484 6.05 -16.11 32.48
CA ALA A 484 6.04 -17.24 33.41
C ALA A 484 6.26 -18.55 32.64
N GLY A 485 7.07 -19.43 33.20
CA GLY A 485 7.34 -20.77 32.64
C GLY A 485 8.64 -21.36 33.18
N ARG A 486 8.72 -22.68 33.23
CA ARG A 486 9.91 -23.40 33.68
C ARG A 486 10.43 -22.96 35.06
N GLY A 487 9.58 -22.59 35.98
CA GLY A 487 9.98 -22.08 37.29
C GLY A 487 10.41 -20.61 37.30
N ALA A 488 10.42 -19.93 36.15
CA ALA A 488 10.64 -18.49 36.04
C ALA A 488 9.31 -17.73 36.26
N SER A 489 9.41 -16.53 36.81
CA SER A 489 8.35 -15.55 36.92
C SER A 489 8.98 -14.17 36.88
N ALA A 490 8.87 -13.49 35.76
CA ALA A 490 9.50 -12.20 35.53
C ALA A 490 8.50 -11.14 35.12
N THR A 491 8.82 -9.90 35.45
CA THR A 491 8.09 -8.70 35.01
C THR A 491 9.07 -7.77 34.31
N GLY A 492 8.63 -7.14 33.24
CA GLY A 492 9.48 -6.20 32.49
C GLY A 492 8.66 -5.27 31.62
N TYR A 493 9.33 -4.28 31.06
CA TYR A 493 8.73 -3.31 30.14
C TYR A 493 9.73 -2.91 29.04
N PRO A 494 9.24 -2.55 27.84
CA PRO A 494 10.09 -1.97 26.82
C PRO A 494 10.52 -0.57 27.22
N ASN A 495 11.80 -0.25 26.99
CA ASN A 495 12.35 1.06 27.24
C ASN A 495 12.42 1.90 25.94
N ASP A 496 12.61 3.19 26.08
CA ASP A 496 12.61 4.18 24.99
C ASP A 496 13.71 4.01 23.93
N ASP A 497 14.81 3.35 24.31
CA ASP A 497 15.98 3.11 23.47
C ASP A 497 15.96 1.76 22.73
N ASN A 498 14.79 1.15 22.57
CA ASN A 498 14.60 -0.21 22.04
C ASN A 498 15.15 -1.33 22.92
N THR A 499 15.54 -1.05 24.16
CA THR A 499 15.88 -2.07 25.14
C THR A 499 14.64 -2.60 25.85
N PHE A 500 14.74 -3.77 26.48
CA PHE A 500 13.69 -4.34 27.31
C PHE A 500 14.18 -4.49 28.73
N VAL A 501 13.56 -3.80 29.67
CA VAL A 501 13.98 -3.81 31.07
C VAL A 501 13.27 -4.92 31.83
N VAL A 502 14.04 -5.86 32.42
CA VAL A 502 13.53 -6.81 33.38
C VAL A 502 13.64 -6.20 34.78
N LEU A 503 12.54 -6.23 35.53
CA LEU A 503 12.44 -5.57 36.82
C LEU A 503 13.12 -6.39 37.95
N LYS A 504 13.64 -5.67 38.91
CA LYS A 504 14.08 -6.22 40.21
C LYS A 504 12.99 -7.10 40.80
N GLY A 505 13.39 -8.23 41.37
CA GLY A 505 12.48 -9.23 41.94
C GLY A 505 11.98 -10.26 40.93
N SER A 506 12.29 -10.10 39.65
CA SER A 506 12.00 -11.12 38.63
C SER A 506 12.81 -12.38 38.88
N LYS A 507 12.17 -13.55 38.78
CA LYS A 507 12.80 -14.86 38.97
C LYS A 507 13.09 -15.51 37.64
N ILE A 508 14.32 -15.96 37.45
CA ILE A 508 14.74 -16.73 36.26
C ILE A 508 14.54 -18.24 36.48
N SER A 509 14.41 -18.99 35.38
CA SER A 509 14.38 -20.46 35.44
C SER A 509 15.66 -21.01 36.11
N PRO A 510 15.56 -21.96 37.05
CA PRO A 510 16.76 -22.62 37.58
C PRO A 510 17.46 -23.49 36.51
N ASP A 511 16.70 -24.00 35.54
CA ASP A 511 17.17 -24.95 34.52
C ASP A 511 17.54 -24.25 33.21
N ILE A 512 18.62 -24.73 32.59
CA ILE A 512 19.08 -24.31 31.27
C ILE A 512 18.92 -25.48 30.30
N THR A 513 18.42 -25.24 29.09
CA THR A 513 18.36 -26.26 28.03
C THR A 513 19.52 -26.16 27.06
N SER A 514 19.83 -27.24 26.35
CA SER A 514 20.82 -27.27 25.28
C SER A 514 20.48 -26.36 24.08
N GLY A 515 19.23 -25.91 23.99
CA GLY A 515 18.79 -24.98 22.97
C GLY A 515 19.01 -23.50 23.27
N LEU A 516 19.55 -23.15 24.45
CA LEU A 516 19.91 -21.75 24.74
C LEU A 516 21.15 -21.36 23.92
N GLN A 517 21.04 -20.28 23.19
CA GLN A 517 22.16 -19.78 22.37
C GLN A 517 23.36 -19.41 23.26
N PRO A 518 24.60 -19.70 22.80
CA PRO A 518 25.81 -19.45 23.60
C PRO A 518 25.94 -18.01 24.10
N VAL A 519 25.55 -17.03 23.29
CA VAL A 519 25.59 -15.60 23.66
C VAL A 519 24.69 -15.28 24.86
N TYR A 520 23.52 -15.91 24.97
CA TYR A 520 22.61 -15.70 26.11
C TYR A 520 23.01 -16.53 27.34
N LEU A 521 23.65 -17.65 27.11
CA LEU A 521 24.25 -18.41 28.21
C LEU A 521 25.38 -17.59 28.89
N THR A 522 26.32 -17.08 28.10
CA THR A 522 27.40 -16.21 28.60
C THR A 522 26.85 -14.98 29.30
N LEU A 523 25.86 -14.28 28.70
CA LEU A 523 25.24 -13.12 29.33
C LEU A 523 24.61 -13.48 30.70
N ARG A 524 23.93 -14.63 30.78
CA ARG A 524 23.30 -15.09 32.02
C ARG A 524 24.35 -15.37 33.12
N GLU A 525 25.46 -16.01 32.76
CA GLU A 525 26.58 -16.27 33.67
C GLU A 525 27.22 -14.96 34.13
N GLU A 526 27.43 -14.00 33.23
CA GLU A 526 27.95 -12.68 33.59
C GLU A 526 27.05 -11.94 34.59
N LEU A 527 25.72 -11.98 34.37
CA LEU A 527 24.76 -11.34 35.27
C LEU A 527 24.77 -11.96 36.66
N ILE A 528 24.99 -13.28 36.75
CA ILE A 528 25.15 -13.98 38.04
C ILE A 528 26.49 -13.58 38.70
N GLN A 529 27.58 -13.58 37.95
CA GLN A 529 28.89 -13.18 38.46
C GLN A 529 28.95 -11.74 38.94
N LYS A 530 28.28 -10.82 38.21
CA LYS A 530 28.18 -9.40 38.59
C LYS A 530 27.20 -9.13 39.74
N GLY A 531 26.53 -10.17 40.24
CA GLY A 531 25.56 -10.04 41.34
C GLY A 531 24.22 -9.39 40.94
N VAL A 532 24.02 -9.14 39.65
CA VAL A 532 22.71 -8.64 39.12
C VAL A 532 21.62 -9.70 39.32
N ILE A 533 21.99 -10.98 39.21
CA ILE A 533 21.11 -12.12 39.52
C ILE A 533 21.73 -12.89 40.70
N GLN A 534 20.99 -13.02 41.79
CA GLN A 534 21.37 -13.81 42.96
C GLN A 534 20.20 -14.74 43.34
N ASN A 535 20.50 -15.99 43.65
CA ASN A 535 19.52 -17.01 44.02
C ASN A 535 18.33 -17.07 43.00
N THR A 536 18.66 -16.98 41.72
CA THR A 536 17.68 -16.93 40.61
C THR A 536 16.81 -15.68 40.55
N ILE A 537 17.07 -14.62 41.29
CA ILE A 537 16.30 -13.39 41.36
C ILE A 537 17.12 -12.19 40.89
N PHE A 538 16.54 -11.32 40.05
CA PHE A 538 17.11 -10.03 39.69
C PHE A 538 17.15 -9.10 40.91
N MET A 539 18.34 -8.65 41.29
CA MET A 539 18.55 -7.75 42.42
C MET A 539 18.37 -6.28 42.07
N GLU A 540 18.39 -5.97 40.79
CA GLU A 540 18.17 -4.63 40.23
C GLU A 540 17.45 -4.73 38.88
N ASN A 541 16.94 -3.58 38.34
CA ASN A 541 16.39 -3.51 37.00
C ASN A 541 17.52 -3.66 35.98
N TYR A 542 17.35 -4.53 34.99
CA TYR A 542 18.36 -4.76 33.97
C TYR A 542 17.85 -4.58 32.56
N PRO A 543 18.46 -3.69 31.73
CA PRO A 543 18.09 -3.49 30.34
C PRO A 543 18.75 -4.52 29.42
N PHE A 544 17.95 -5.25 28.66
CA PHE A 544 18.36 -6.15 27.59
C PHE A 544 18.25 -5.48 26.25
N ASN A 545 19.17 -5.76 25.33
CA ASN A 545 19.19 -5.20 23.98
C ASN A 545 18.01 -5.67 23.10
N SER A 546 17.23 -6.63 23.55
CA SER A 546 16.00 -7.07 22.88
C SER A 546 15.10 -7.87 23.82
N VAL A 547 13.82 -7.91 23.47
CA VAL A 547 12.81 -8.70 24.15
C VAL A 547 13.13 -10.20 24.16
N SER A 548 13.71 -10.70 23.06
CA SER A 548 14.09 -12.12 22.93
C SER A 548 15.34 -12.45 23.75
N ALA A 549 16.27 -11.51 23.90
CA ALA A 549 17.40 -11.67 24.82
C ALA A 549 16.90 -11.80 26.27
N ALA A 550 16.00 -10.91 26.69
CA ALA A 550 15.38 -10.94 28.01
C ALA A 550 14.66 -12.28 28.27
N SER A 551 13.78 -12.72 27.36
CA SER A 551 13.04 -13.98 27.53
C SER A 551 13.97 -15.21 27.53
N SER A 552 15.00 -15.24 26.68
CA SER A 552 15.95 -16.37 26.62
C SER A 552 16.75 -16.49 27.89
N VAL A 553 17.25 -15.38 28.45
CA VAL A 553 17.98 -15.36 29.73
C VAL A 553 17.05 -15.74 30.88
N VAL A 554 15.82 -15.24 30.91
CA VAL A 554 14.86 -15.55 31.97
C VAL A 554 14.41 -17.02 31.94
N LEU A 555 14.07 -17.56 30.76
CA LEU A 555 13.56 -18.94 30.63
C LEU A 555 14.65 -20.01 30.54
N GLY A 556 15.90 -19.64 30.31
CA GLY A 556 17.02 -20.59 30.15
C GLY A 556 16.92 -21.47 28.89
N ARG A 557 16.27 -20.97 27.82
CA ARG A 557 16.10 -21.64 26.53
C ARG A 557 16.01 -20.65 25.37
N ALA A 558 16.16 -21.13 24.13
CA ALA A 558 15.78 -20.31 22.98
C ALA A 558 14.32 -19.90 23.10
N SER A 559 14.04 -18.61 22.92
CA SER A 559 12.72 -18.05 23.19
C SER A 559 12.44 -16.87 22.28
N ASN A 560 11.20 -16.81 21.77
CA ASN A 560 10.69 -15.64 21.08
C ASN A 560 10.06 -14.70 22.13
N GLY A 561 10.80 -13.70 22.57
CA GLY A 561 10.32 -12.77 23.59
C GLY A 561 9.02 -12.05 23.24
N ARG A 562 8.75 -11.89 21.96
CA ARG A 562 7.52 -11.24 21.50
C ARG A 562 6.24 -12.01 21.82
N THR A 563 6.34 -13.34 21.85
CA THR A 563 5.21 -14.22 22.16
C THR A 563 5.20 -14.70 23.61
N GLU A 564 6.31 -14.63 24.32
CA GLU A 564 6.44 -15.12 25.69
C GLU A 564 6.05 -14.08 26.75
N TRP A 565 6.34 -12.81 26.50
CA TRP A 565 5.94 -11.74 27.38
C TRP A 565 4.47 -11.36 27.14
N THR A 566 3.64 -11.43 28.19
CA THR A 566 2.21 -11.13 28.10
C THR A 566 1.81 -10.05 29.11
N ARG A 567 0.88 -9.18 28.73
CA ARG A 567 0.21 -8.25 29.66
C ARG A 567 -0.79 -8.99 30.56
N ILE A 568 -1.31 -8.27 31.54
CA ILE A 568 -2.36 -8.79 32.44
C ILE A 568 -3.64 -9.17 31.65
N ASP A 569 -3.90 -8.50 30.53
CA ASP A 569 -5.01 -8.78 29.62
C ASP A 569 -4.75 -9.97 28.66
N GLY A 570 -3.60 -10.65 28.80
CA GLY A 570 -3.22 -11.81 27.99
C GLY A 570 -2.58 -11.46 26.64
N ARG A 571 -2.41 -10.19 26.28
CA ARG A 571 -1.77 -9.78 25.04
C ARG A 571 -0.27 -9.98 25.15
N THR A 572 0.33 -10.55 24.10
CA THR A 572 1.79 -10.67 23.98
C THR A 572 2.42 -9.34 23.56
N ILE A 573 3.75 -9.24 23.67
CA ILE A 573 4.48 -8.07 23.17
C ILE A 573 4.23 -7.83 21.67
N ASP A 574 4.11 -8.88 20.86
CA ASP A 574 3.69 -8.75 19.45
C ASP A 574 2.34 -8.04 19.27
N HIS A 575 1.51 -8.04 20.28
CA HIS A 575 0.21 -7.35 20.30
C HIS A 575 0.24 -6.00 21.01
N ALA A 576 1.34 -5.68 21.72
CA ALA A 576 1.35 -4.56 22.64
C ALA A 576 2.55 -3.60 22.52
N VAL A 577 3.65 -3.98 21.85
CA VAL A 577 4.93 -3.26 21.96
C VAL A 577 5.61 -3.00 20.61
N HIS A 578 4.95 -3.24 19.54
CA HIS A 578 5.58 -2.83 18.29
C HIS A 578 4.72 -1.86 17.55
#